data_9fc8aaac7556f95a0b32278bffa96177
#
_entry.id   9fc8aaac7556f95a0b32278bffa96177
#
_cell.length_a   1.000
_cell.length_b   1.000
_cell.length_c   1.000
_cell.angle_alpha   90.00
_cell.angle_beta   90.00
_cell.angle_gamma   90.00
#
_symmetry.space_group_name_H-M   'P 1'
#
loop_
_entity.id
_entity.type
_entity.pdbx_description
1 polymer ?
#
loop_
_entity_poly.entity_id
_entity_poly.type
_entity_poly.pdbx_seq_one_letter_code
_entity_poly.pdbx_strand_id
1 'polypeptide(L)'
;MIRYAVSKAANFMFAQELQSRLDKQGLPIISVAVHPGEVATEGVFSINNAMVRTIARLTFLSPEQGAATSLFAAASTDVKENPAAYKGRFLLPVGKIGVPASVASDEEQVRGLWNTATDEINKRMADEGLPCLQRW
;
A
#
# COMPACT_ATOMS: atom_id res chain seq x y z
N MET A 1 10.01 -3.71 -15.13
CA MET A 1 10.02 -2.84 -13.92
C MET A 1 8.89 -1.82 -13.89
N ILE A 2 8.55 -1.12 -14.99
CA ILE A 2 7.50 -0.09 -15.01
C ILE A 2 6.14 -0.61 -14.50
N ARG A 3 5.66 -1.76 -14.97
CA ARG A 3 4.36 -2.33 -14.53
C ARG A 3 4.29 -2.60 -13.03
N TYR A 4 5.40 -3.06 -12.43
CA TYR A 4 5.49 -3.30 -11.01
C TYR A 4 5.41 -1.98 -10.22
N ALA A 5 6.19 -0.97 -10.63
CA ALA A 5 6.14 0.35 -9.99
C ALA A 5 4.74 0.98 -10.05
N VAL A 6 4.07 0.90 -11.22
CA VAL A 6 2.70 1.38 -11.39
C VAL A 6 1.73 0.65 -10.46
N SER A 7 1.82 -0.68 -10.35
CA SER A 7 0.94 -1.44 -9.45
C SER A 7 1.15 -1.09 -7.98
N LYS A 8 2.39 -0.78 -7.57
CA LYS A 8 2.68 -0.34 -6.19
C LYS A 8 2.23 1.10 -5.91
N ALA A 9 2.35 1.99 -6.90
CA ALA A 9 1.75 3.33 -6.80
C ALA A 9 0.23 3.24 -6.66
N ALA A 10 -0.43 2.36 -7.43
CA ALA A 10 -1.86 2.13 -7.34
C ALA A 10 -2.30 1.65 -5.94
N ASN A 11 -1.53 0.78 -5.28
CA ASN A 11 -1.82 0.35 -3.91
C ASN A 11 -1.81 1.53 -2.92
N PHE A 12 -0.87 2.46 -3.08
CA PHE A 12 -0.82 3.65 -2.25
C PHE A 12 -2.00 4.60 -2.53
N MET A 13 -2.31 4.86 -3.81
CA MET A 13 -3.45 5.68 -4.22
C MET A 13 -4.77 5.09 -3.69
N PHE A 14 -4.91 3.77 -3.72
CA PHE A 14 -6.05 3.07 -3.13
C PHE A 14 -6.16 3.35 -1.62
N ALA A 15 -5.07 3.25 -0.87
CA ALA A 15 -5.08 3.51 0.57
C ALA A 15 -5.48 4.95 0.91
N GLN A 16 -5.07 5.93 0.09
CA GLN A 16 -5.44 7.34 0.24
C GLN A 16 -6.94 7.57 -0.01
N GLU A 17 -7.47 7.06 -1.12
CA GLU A 17 -8.88 7.23 -1.44
C GLU A 17 -9.77 6.51 -0.43
N LEU A 18 -9.37 5.31 0.00
CA LEU A 18 -10.06 4.59 1.06
C LEU A 18 -10.12 5.42 2.34
N GLN A 19 -8.99 6.02 2.76
CA GLN A 19 -8.99 6.90 3.94
C GLN A 19 -9.92 8.09 3.78
N SER A 20 -9.90 8.76 2.62
CA SER A 20 -10.79 9.89 2.34
C SER A 20 -12.27 9.51 2.50
N ARG A 21 -12.64 8.31 2.04
CA ARG A 21 -14.01 7.79 2.15
C ARG A 21 -14.39 7.42 3.58
N LEU A 22 -13.48 6.78 4.31
CA LEU A 22 -13.66 6.45 5.72
C LEU A 22 -13.87 7.72 6.56
N ASP A 23 -13.09 8.77 6.30
CA ASP A 23 -13.22 10.06 7.01
C ASP A 23 -14.56 10.74 6.70
N LYS A 24 -15.02 10.72 5.45
CA LYS A 24 -16.33 11.27 5.05
C LYS A 24 -17.49 10.57 5.73
N GLN A 25 -17.33 9.28 6.05
CA GLN A 25 -18.33 8.50 6.78
C GLN A 25 -18.19 8.58 8.31
N GLY A 26 -17.17 9.27 8.81
CA GLY A 26 -16.89 9.37 10.24
C GLY A 26 -16.45 8.04 10.88
N LEU A 27 -15.92 7.11 10.08
CA LEU A 27 -15.49 5.80 10.56
C LEU A 27 -14.10 5.89 11.20
N PRO A 28 -13.89 5.36 12.42
CA PRO A 28 -12.63 5.43 13.16
C PRO A 28 -11.64 4.36 12.67
N ILE A 29 -11.42 4.29 11.34
CA ILE A 29 -10.52 3.34 10.70
C ILE A 29 -9.37 4.11 10.07
N ILE A 30 -8.16 3.60 10.22
CA ILE A 30 -6.95 4.16 9.61
C ILE A 30 -6.51 3.27 8.47
N SER A 31 -6.43 3.83 7.27
CA SER A 31 -5.85 3.20 6.08
C SER A 31 -4.47 3.78 5.83
N VAL A 32 -3.46 2.93 5.72
CA VAL A 32 -2.08 3.32 5.40
C VAL A 32 -1.48 2.40 4.34
N ALA A 33 -0.54 2.90 3.55
CA ALA A 33 0.30 2.06 2.72
C ALA A 33 1.66 1.87 3.38
N VAL A 34 2.15 0.64 3.41
CA VAL A 34 3.43 0.30 4.04
C VAL A 34 4.44 -0.20 3.02
N HIS A 35 5.70 0.23 3.16
CA HIS A 35 6.84 -0.31 2.44
C HIS A 35 7.75 -1.02 3.43
N PRO A 36 7.99 -2.32 3.29
CA PRO A 36 8.77 -3.09 4.25
C PRO A 36 10.29 -2.84 4.17
N GLY A 37 10.75 -2.08 3.18
CA GLY A 37 12.16 -2.00 2.81
C GLY A 37 12.53 -3.09 1.80
N GLU A 38 13.83 -3.19 1.51
CA GLU A 38 14.38 -4.26 0.69
C GLU A 38 14.56 -5.51 1.56
N VAL A 39 13.64 -6.48 1.41
CA VAL A 39 13.60 -7.68 2.26
C VAL A 39 14.13 -8.90 1.51
N ALA A 40 15.02 -9.64 2.17
CA ALA A 40 15.62 -10.88 1.67
C ALA A 40 14.59 -12.03 1.73
N THR A 41 13.72 -12.11 0.73
CA THR A 41 12.70 -13.15 0.62
C THR A 41 13.14 -14.25 -0.35
N GLU A 42 12.52 -15.44 -0.25
CA GLU A 42 12.75 -16.55 -1.20
C GLU A 42 12.51 -16.10 -2.66
N GLY A 43 11.52 -15.22 -2.91
CA GLY A 43 11.26 -14.67 -4.23
C GLY A 43 12.45 -13.89 -4.80
N VAL A 44 13.17 -13.12 -3.97
CA VAL A 44 14.39 -12.42 -4.38
C VAL A 44 15.48 -13.42 -4.76
N PHE A 45 15.62 -14.49 -4.01
CA PHE A 45 16.65 -15.50 -4.25
C PHE A 45 16.34 -16.43 -5.42
N SER A 46 15.07 -16.66 -5.73
CA SER A 46 14.65 -17.53 -6.84
C SER A 46 14.78 -16.88 -8.22
N ILE A 47 14.59 -15.57 -8.31
CA ILE A 47 14.53 -14.83 -9.59
C ILE A 47 15.91 -14.32 -10.02
N ASN A 48 16.84 -14.11 -9.09
CA ASN A 48 18.10 -13.42 -9.34
C ASN A 48 19.30 -14.38 -9.45
N ASN A 49 20.34 -13.91 -10.19
CA ASN A 49 21.62 -14.64 -10.32
C ASN A 49 22.40 -14.68 -8.99
N ALA A 50 23.46 -15.48 -8.95
CA ALA A 50 24.27 -15.70 -7.75
C ALA A 50 24.86 -14.41 -7.16
N MET A 51 25.25 -13.46 -8.00
CA MET A 51 25.83 -12.19 -7.57
C MET A 51 24.80 -11.33 -6.83
N VAL A 52 23.60 -11.17 -7.39
CA VAL A 52 22.49 -10.43 -6.76
C VAL A 52 22.06 -11.09 -5.47
N ARG A 53 22.02 -12.44 -5.42
CA ARG A 53 21.72 -13.21 -4.20
C ARG A 53 22.72 -12.94 -3.08
N THR A 54 24.01 -12.85 -3.41
CA THR A 54 25.06 -12.54 -2.42
C THR A 54 24.90 -11.13 -1.87
N ILE A 55 24.68 -10.14 -2.75
CA ILE A 55 24.45 -8.74 -2.35
C ILE A 55 23.18 -8.65 -1.47
N ALA A 56 22.08 -9.27 -1.89
CA ALA A 56 20.83 -9.24 -1.14
C ALA A 56 20.99 -9.83 0.28
N ARG A 57 21.77 -10.91 0.45
CA ARG A 57 22.06 -11.49 1.77
C ARG A 57 22.82 -10.55 2.70
N LEU A 58 23.63 -9.65 2.14
CA LEU A 58 24.48 -8.75 2.92
C LEU A 58 23.81 -7.40 3.21
N THR A 59 22.87 -6.96 2.36
CA THR A 59 22.31 -5.60 2.42
C THR A 59 20.81 -5.54 2.69
N PHE A 60 20.07 -6.62 2.43
CA PHE A 60 18.62 -6.62 2.60
C PHE A 60 18.23 -6.94 4.05
N LEU A 61 17.07 -6.42 4.45
CA LEU A 61 16.48 -6.69 5.75
C LEU A 61 16.05 -8.16 5.87
N SER A 62 16.07 -8.72 7.08
CA SER A 62 15.44 -10.01 7.33
C SER A 62 13.90 -9.91 7.18
N PRO A 63 13.19 -11.04 6.98
CA PRO A 63 11.73 -11.04 6.96
C PRO A 63 11.10 -10.42 8.21
N GLU A 64 11.66 -10.66 9.39
CA GLU A 64 11.21 -10.11 10.67
C GLU A 64 11.39 -8.59 10.71
N GLN A 65 12.54 -8.07 10.23
CA GLN A 65 12.78 -6.65 10.10
C GLN A 65 11.83 -6.01 9.09
N GLY A 66 11.55 -6.69 7.97
CA GLY A 66 10.57 -6.25 6.97
C GLY A 66 9.15 -6.16 7.53
N ALA A 67 8.76 -7.08 8.40
CA ALA A 67 7.45 -7.07 9.06
C ALA A 67 7.27 -5.92 10.05
N ALA A 68 8.35 -5.33 10.56
CA ALA A 68 8.30 -4.31 11.60
C ALA A 68 7.46 -3.08 11.20
N THR A 69 7.48 -2.66 9.92
CA THR A 69 6.67 -1.51 9.47
C THR A 69 5.17 -1.84 9.49
N SER A 70 4.79 -3.05 9.12
CA SER A 70 3.39 -3.49 9.19
C SER A 70 2.90 -3.63 10.63
N LEU A 71 3.75 -4.15 11.51
CA LEU A 71 3.46 -4.24 12.95
C LEU A 71 3.35 -2.84 13.58
N PHE A 72 4.22 -1.91 13.20
CA PHE A 72 4.12 -0.52 13.63
C PHE A 72 2.78 0.08 13.22
N ALA A 73 2.38 -0.05 11.97
CA ALA A 73 1.12 0.48 11.46
C ALA A 73 -0.11 -0.11 12.18
N ALA A 74 -0.07 -1.40 12.53
CA ALA A 74 -1.19 -2.12 13.13
C ALA A 74 -1.29 -1.99 14.65
N ALA A 75 -0.17 -1.80 15.36
CA ALA A 75 -0.12 -1.98 16.81
C ALA A 75 0.62 -0.88 17.58
N SER A 76 1.21 0.13 16.90
CA SER A 76 1.92 1.20 17.60
C SER A 76 0.97 2.11 18.37
N THR A 77 1.36 2.48 19.57
CA THR A 77 0.69 3.53 20.37
C THR A 77 0.73 4.88 19.65
N ASP A 78 1.82 5.20 18.95
CA ASP A 78 1.95 6.46 18.20
C ASP A 78 0.85 6.59 17.12
N VAL A 79 0.55 5.50 16.40
CA VAL A 79 -0.52 5.49 15.39
C VAL A 79 -1.88 5.65 16.05
N LYS A 80 -2.08 5.00 17.20
CA LYS A 80 -3.33 5.09 17.97
C LYS A 80 -3.57 6.47 18.55
N GLU A 81 -2.54 7.10 19.09
CA GLU A 81 -2.61 8.39 19.79
C GLU A 81 -2.62 9.57 18.80
N ASN A 82 -1.99 9.41 17.63
CA ASN A 82 -1.88 10.44 16.61
C ASN A 82 -2.44 10.00 15.23
N PRO A 83 -3.69 9.53 15.15
CA PRO A 83 -4.25 8.96 13.92
C PRO A 83 -4.19 9.92 12.73
N ALA A 84 -4.39 11.22 12.96
CA ALA A 84 -4.36 12.24 11.92
C ALA A 84 -3.00 12.33 11.19
N ALA A 85 -1.91 12.00 11.86
CA ALA A 85 -0.58 12.02 11.26
C ALA A 85 -0.37 10.85 10.28
N TYR A 86 -1.10 9.74 10.46
CA TYR A 86 -0.89 8.49 9.73
C TYR A 86 -1.96 8.18 8.67
N LYS A 87 -3.15 8.76 8.78
CA LYS A 87 -4.26 8.55 7.85
C LYS A 87 -3.87 8.80 6.40
N GLY A 88 -4.06 7.82 5.52
CA GLY A 88 -3.73 7.91 4.10
C GLY A 88 -2.24 8.06 3.78
N ARG A 89 -1.35 7.81 4.74
CA ARG A 89 0.10 8.02 4.56
C ARG A 89 0.82 6.79 4.01
N PHE A 90 2.01 7.06 3.47
CA PHE A 90 2.96 6.05 3.03
C PHE A 90 4.05 5.90 4.09
N LEU A 91 4.19 4.69 4.64
CA LEU A 91 5.14 4.41 5.71
C LEU A 91 6.35 3.63 5.19
N LEU A 92 7.52 4.14 5.50
CA LEU A 92 8.84 3.52 5.28
C LEU A 92 9.30 2.79 6.55
N PRO A 93 10.33 1.97 6.50
CA PRO A 93 10.94 1.32 7.68
C PRO A 93 11.54 2.35 8.69
N VAL A 94 11.27 2.26 9.99
CA VAL A 94 10.12 1.65 10.64
C VAL A 94 9.19 2.80 11.02
N GLY A 95 7.98 2.83 10.43
CA GLY A 95 6.98 3.85 10.75
C GLY A 95 7.28 5.29 10.29
N LYS A 96 8.35 5.52 9.52
CA LYS A 96 8.68 6.83 8.98
C LYS A 96 7.70 7.21 7.88
N ILE A 97 7.13 8.41 7.95
CA ILE A 97 6.28 8.93 6.88
C ILE A 97 7.16 9.27 5.68
N GLY A 98 6.90 8.57 4.57
CA GLY A 98 7.59 8.77 3.30
C GLY A 98 6.88 9.78 2.40
N VAL A 99 7.63 10.29 1.42
CA VAL A 99 7.08 11.14 0.35
C VAL A 99 6.84 10.27 -0.88
N PRO A 100 5.59 10.09 -1.31
CA PRO A 100 5.28 9.32 -2.50
C PRO A 100 5.67 10.07 -3.79
N ALA A 101 5.70 9.35 -4.92
CA ALA A 101 5.85 9.98 -6.22
C ALA A 101 4.71 10.96 -6.50
N SER A 102 4.98 12.06 -7.23
CA SER A 102 4.01 13.13 -7.49
C SER A 102 2.69 12.63 -8.11
N VAL A 103 2.76 11.69 -9.06
CA VAL A 103 1.57 11.08 -9.67
C VAL A 103 0.66 10.38 -8.66
N ALA A 104 1.25 9.80 -7.61
CA ALA A 104 0.51 9.11 -6.57
C ALA A 104 -0.02 10.05 -5.47
N SER A 105 0.28 11.35 -5.57
CA SER A 105 -0.22 12.41 -4.69
C SER A 105 -1.22 13.33 -5.39
N ASP A 106 -1.51 13.07 -6.65
CA ASP A 106 -2.49 13.81 -7.45
C ASP A 106 -3.90 13.30 -7.13
N GLU A 107 -4.75 14.15 -6.57
CA GLU A 107 -6.10 13.78 -6.14
C GLU A 107 -7.00 13.32 -7.28
N GLU A 108 -6.82 13.85 -8.49
CA GLU A 108 -7.59 13.44 -9.66
C GLU A 108 -7.21 12.01 -10.07
N GLN A 109 -5.92 11.70 -10.08
CA GLN A 109 -5.41 10.35 -10.35
C GLN A 109 -5.86 9.35 -9.28
N VAL A 110 -5.82 9.74 -8.01
CA VAL A 110 -6.25 8.92 -6.87
C VAL A 110 -7.73 8.55 -7.02
N ARG A 111 -8.61 9.53 -7.26
CA ARG A 111 -10.04 9.29 -7.49
C ARG A 111 -10.31 8.53 -8.79
N GLY A 112 -9.58 8.85 -9.85
CA GLY A 112 -9.67 8.19 -11.14
C GLY A 112 -9.37 6.70 -11.06
N LEU A 113 -8.31 6.32 -10.32
CA LEU A 113 -7.97 4.91 -10.08
C LEU A 113 -9.11 4.18 -9.34
N TRP A 114 -9.64 4.77 -8.28
CA TRP A 114 -10.75 4.17 -7.53
C TRP A 114 -11.98 3.91 -8.40
N ASN A 115 -12.39 4.91 -9.17
CA ASN A 115 -13.55 4.81 -10.04
C ASN A 115 -13.35 3.73 -11.11
N THR A 116 -12.19 3.74 -11.80
CA THR A 116 -11.85 2.75 -12.83
C THR A 116 -11.83 1.34 -12.26
N ALA A 117 -11.22 1.14 -11.08
CA ALA A 117 -11.18 -0.16 -10.42
C ALA A 117 -12.58 -0.63 -10.02
N THR A 118 -13.41 0.26 -9.46
CA THR A 118 -14.79 -0.06 -9.07
C THR A 118 -15.63 -0.43 -10.28
N ASP A 119 -15.52 0.30 -11.38
CA ASP A 119 -16.28 0.05 -12.60
C ASP A 119 -15.87 -1.29 -13.26
N GLU A 120 -14.57 -1.60 -13.28
CA GLU A 120 -14.08 -2.89 -13.82
C GLU A 120 -14.52 -4.08 -12.93
N ILE A 121 -14.47 -3.92 -11.59
CA ILE A 121 -14.94 -4.95 -10.66
C ILE A 121 -16.46 -5.18 -10.87
N ASN A 122 -17.25 -4.11 -10.92
CA ASN A 122 -18.70 -4.20 -11.10
C ASN A 122 -19.06 -4.86 -12.42
N LYS A 123 -18.34 -4.56 -13.50
CA LYS A 123 -18.51 -5.23 -14.79
C LYS A 123 -18.27 -6.74 -14.65
N ARG A 124 -17.17 -7.14 -14.01
CA ARG A 124 -16.86 -8.56 -13.79
C ARG A 124 -17.91 -9.25 -12.94
N MET A 125 -18.36 -8.60 -11.86
CA MET A 125 -19.40 -9.13 -10.99
C MET A 125 -20.72 -9.33 -11.74
N ALA A 126 -21.11 -8.37 -12.58
CA ALA A 126 -22.29 -8.49 -13.43
C ALA A 126 -22.19 -9.65 -14.43
N ASP A 127 -21.03 -9.82 -15.08
CA ASP A 127 -20.77 -10.93 -16.00
C ASP A 127 -20.89 -12.31 -15.33
N GLU A 128 -20.59 -12.38 -14.03
CA GLU A 128 -20.67 -13.59 -13.21
C GLU A 128 -22.01 -13.72 -12.46
N GLY A 129 -22.95 -12.80 -12.67
CA GLY A 129 -24.26 -12.80 -11.97
C GLY A 129 -24.21 -12.47 -10.49
N LEU A 130 -23.12 -11.82 -10.04
CA LEU A 130 -22.93 -11.39 -8.65
C LEU A 130 -23.48 -9.97 -8.44
N PRO A 131 -23.92 -9.63 -7.22
CA PRO A 131 -24.38 -8.28 -6.91
C PRO A 131 -23.22 -7.28 -7.00
N CYS A 132 -23.43 -6.17 -7.72
CA CYS A 132 -22.44 -5.11 -7.84
C CYS A 132 -22.10 -4.48 -6.49
N LEU A 133 -20.86 -3.96 -6.38
CA LEU A 133 -20.43 -3.19 -5.21
C LEU A 133 -21.30 -1.94 -5.08
N GLN A 134 -21.77 -1.68 -3.88
CA GLN A 134 -22.43 -0.42 -3.57
C GLN A 134 -21.38 0.72 -3.61
N ARG A 135 -21.74 1.85 -4.22
CA ARG A 135 -20.89 3.04 -4.17
C ARG A 135 -20.93 3.61 -2.76
N TRP A 136 -19.77 3.77 -2.23
CA TRP A 136 -19.57 4.44 -0.93
C TRP A 136 -19.45 5.95 -1.15
#